data_d5459bd22b8d0d38792b144a2082214e
#
_entry.id   d5459bd22b8d0d38792b144a2082214e
#
_cell.length_a   1.000
_cell.length_b   1.000
_cell.length_c   1.000
_cell.angle_alpha   90.00
_cell.angle_beta   90.00
_cell.angle_gamma   90.00
#
_symmetry.space_group_name_H-M   'P 1'
#
loop_
_entity.id
_entity.type
_entity.pdbx_description
1 polymer ?
#
loop_
_entity_poly.entity_id
_entity_poly.type
_entity_poly.pdbx_seq_one_letter_code
_entity_poly.pdbx_strand_id
1 'polypeptide(L)'
;MKKILLTTICIAFAAFSFSQQLSRYVISSGGSYSTAGGYSNSLTIGESMVTTLTSSTNILTQGFQQSFSAPLNPGITIINPLNGDIFPNNNNIGIDFSVTDFLVAAGTGDGHIHYYVNGAMTMKYDTLPITLNGLTNGSHQIIIELVDNSHQGFSPTIADTVNFSVNVIYGCTDPSYCNYDSLATIDDGSCTGMFGCTDPLYLEYSAAATCDDG
;
A
#
# COMPACT_ATOMS: atom_id res chain seq x y z
N MET A 1 61.20 -35.33 -27.10
CA MET A 1 60.49 -34.88 -25.87
C MET A 1 60.38 -33.38 -25.71
N LYS A 2 61.40 -32.55 -25.95
CA LYS A 2 61.32 -31.11 -25.77
C LYS A 2 60.31 -30.38 -26.70
N LYS A 3 60.08 -30.84 -27.95
CA LYS A 3 59.13 -30.23 -28.88
C LYS A 3 57.66 -30.49 -28.54
N ILE A 4 57.37 -31.66 -27.98
CA ILE A 4 56.01 -32.03 -27.55
C ILE A 4 55.59 -31.21 -26.31
N LEU A 5 56.53 -30.98 -25.39
CA LEU A 5 56.30 -30.20 -24.19
C LEU A 5 55.97 -28.70 -24.52
N LEU A 6 56.65 -28.13 -25.52
CA LEU A 6 56.41 -26.75 -25.93
C LEU A 6 55.06 -26.55 -26.60
N THR A 7 54.61 -27.52 -27.41
CA THR A 7 53.26 -27.49 -28.02
C THR A 7 52.17 -27.67 -26.99
N THR A 8 52.35 -28.51 -25.99
CA THR A 8 51.37 -28.73 -24.89
C THR A 8 51.25 -27.47 -24.04
N ILE A 9 52.36 -26.79 -23.76
CA ILE A 9 52.34 -25.52 -23.01
C ILE A 9 51.61 -24.40 -23.81
N CYS A 10 51.84 -24.31 -25.13
CA CYS A 10 51.10 -23.32 -25.97
C CYS A 10 49.62 -23.63 -26.04
N ILE A 11 49.19 -24.89 -26.11
CA ILE A 11 47.78 -25.29 -26.11
C ILE A 11 47.12 -25.02 -24.73
N ALA A 12 47.84 -25.27 -23.64
CA ALA A 12 47.36 -24.96 -22.29
C ALA A 12 47.18 -23.45 -22.07
N PHE A 13 48.05 -22.59 -22.62
CA PHE A 13 47.91 -21.15 -22.54
C PHE A 13 46.77 -20.62 -23.44
N ALA A 14 46.48 -21.24 -24.58
CA ALA A 14 45.37 -20.88 -25.42
C ALA A 14 43.98 -21.23 -24.79
N ALA A 15 43.92 -22.20 -23.88
CA ALA A 15 42.70 -22.59 -23.17
C ALA A 15 42.32 -21.60 -22.03
N PHE A 16 43.21 -20.72 -21.63
CA PHE A 16 42.94 -19.67 -20.64
C PHE A 16 42.87 -18.26 -21.25
N SER A 17 42.41 -18.15 -22.49
CA SER A 17 41.98 -16.87 -23.00
C SER A 17 40.67 -16.46 -22.29
N PHE A 18 40.80 -15.74 -21.19
CA PHE A 18 39.69 -15.08 -20.59
C PHE A 18 39.09 -14.14 -21.65
N SER A 19 37.84 -14.37 -22.02
CA SER A 19 37.05 -13.42 -22.78
C SER A 19 37.13 -12.08 -22.03
N GLN A 20 37.82 -11.11 -22.60
CA GLN A 20 37.82 -9.77 -22.06
C GLN A 20 36.39 -9.24 -22.21
N GLN A 21 35.72 -9.13 -21.08
CA GLN A 21 34.45 -8.46 -21.03
C GLN A 21 34.71 -6.97 -21.27
N LEU A 22 34.43 -6.51 -22.49
CA LEU A 22 34.49 -5.10 -22.80
C LEU A 22 33.39 -4.38 -22.01
N SER A 23 33.76 -3.83 -20.85
CA SER A 23 32.86 -2.95 -20.13
C SER A 23 32.91 -1.57 -20.78
N ARG A 24 31.77 -1.12 -21.24
CA ARG A 24 31.35 0.23 -21.57
C ARG A 24 32.44 1.22 -22.12
N TYR A 25 32.43 1.51 -23.41
CA TYR A 25 33.25 2.57 -23.98
C TYR A 25 32.47 3.37 -25.03
N VAL A 26 32.82 4.62 -25.21
CA VAL A 26 32.24 5.58 -26.17
C VAL A 26 33.20 5.79 -27.32
N ILE A 27 32.74 5.64 -28.57
CA ILE A 27 33.67 5.72 -29.71
C ILE A 27 33.35 6.80 -30.77
N SER A 28 32.20 7.35 -30.96
CA SER A 28 31.85 8.45 -31.89
C SER A 28 30.41 8.39 -32.43
N SER A 29 29.89 9.42 -33.10
CA SER A 29 28.46 9.70 -33.34
C SER A 29 27.55 8.56 -33.87
N GLY A 30 26.69 8.01 -33.02
CA GLY A 30 25.68 6.97 -33.30
C GLY A 30 25.46 6.11 -32.07
N GLY A 31 24.31 5.56 -31.86
CA GLY A 31 24.02 4.72 -30.73
C GLY A 31 23.01 3.63 -31.07
N SER A 32 23.11 2.48 -30.42
CA SER A 32 22.09 1.44 -30.48
C SER A 32 21.96 0.73 -29.15
N TYR A 33 20.75 0.26 -28.86
CA TYR A 33 20.44 -0.59 -27.73
C TYR A 33 19.85 -1.90 -28.24
N SER A 34 20.37 -3.00 -27.75
CA SER A 34 19.83 -4.32 -28.06
C SER A 34 19.83 -5.21 -26.82
N THR A 35 18.81 -6.04 -26.67
CA THR A 35 18.73 -7.08 -25.64
C THR A 35 18.60 -8.46 -26.26
N ALA A 36 19.41 -9.40 -25.79
CA ALA A 36 19.31 -10.79 -26.16
C ALA A 36 19.76 -11.67 -24.98
N GLY A 37 19.01 -12.71 -24.65
CA GLY A 37 19.42 -13.74 -23.69
C GLY A 37 19.70 -13.22 -22.28
N GLY A 38 18.99 -12.21 -21.78
CA GLY A 38 19.20 -11.63 -20.45
C GLY A 38 20.36 -10.62 -20.38
N TYR A 39 21.00 -10.30 -21.48
CA TYR A 39 22.04 -9.30 -21.58
C TYR A 39 21.53 -8.07 -22.32
N SER A 40 21.84 -6.89 -21.81
CA SER A 40 21.58 -5.63 -22.49
C SER A 40 22.89 -5.01 -22.97
N ASN A 41 22.95 -4.62 -24.24
CA ASN A 41 24.09 -3.95 -24.83
C ASN A 41 23.65 -2.56 -25.31
N SER A 42 24.29 -1.52 -24.77
CA SER A 42 24.09 -0.15 -25.24
C SER A 42 25.40 0.41 -25.73
N LEU A 43 25.40 0.95 -26.94
CA LEU A 43 26.56 1.56 -27.61
C LEU A 43 26.23 3.01 -27.90
N THR A 44 27.06 3.92 -27.42
CA THR A 44 26.93 5.36 -27.74
C THR A 44 28.20 5.81 -28.42
N ILE A 45 28.06 6.50 -29.56
CA ILE A 45 29.15 6.94 -30.39
C ILE A 45 29.12 8.49 -30.47
N GLY A 46 29.89 9.12 -29.61
CA GLY A 46 30.34 10.53 -29.58
C GLY A 46 29.41 11.63 -30.11
N GLU A 47 28.40 12.05 -29.35
CA GLU A 47 27.69 13.31 -29.57
C GLU A 47 27.91 14.29 -28.42
N SER A 48 27.99 15.59 -28.74
CA SER A 48 28.16 16.66 -27.76
C SER A 48 26.88 17.09 -27.05
N MET A 49 25.74 16.45 -27.34
CA MET A 49 24.45 16.73 -26.70
C MET A 49 23.81 15.45 -26.19
N VAL A 50 23.45 15.44 -24.92
CA VAL A 50 22.79 14.33 -24.24
C VAL A 50 21.29 14.64 -24.15
N THR A 51 20.47 13.99 -24.96
CA THR A 51 19.02 14.06 -24.87
C THR A 51 18.48 12.67 -24.57
N THR A 52 17.72 12.54 -23.52
CA THR A 52 16.99 11.31 -23.20
C THR A 52 15.58 11.40 -23.78
N LEU A 53 15.23 10.43 -24.61
CA LEU A 53 13.87 10.27 -25.15
C LEU A 53 13.20 9.13 -24.44
N THR A 54 12.04 9.37 -23.84
CA THR A 54 11.26 8.38 -23.10
C THR A 54 9.92 8.11 -23.76
N SER A 55 9.51 6.85 -23.77
CA SER A 55 8.15 6.40 -24.09
C SER A 55 7.66 5.49 -22.96
N SER A 56 6.40 5.10 -22.97
CA SER A 56 5.83 4.18 -21.97
C SER A 56 6.54 2.80 -21.89
N THR A 57 7.32 2.45 -22.90
CA THR A 57 7.97 1.11 -22.97
C THR A 57 9.47 1.18 -23.29
N ASN A 58 10.01 2.34 -23.68
CA ASN A 58 11.40 2.46 -24.09
C ASN A 58 12.00 3.80 -23.64
N ILE A 59 13.26 3.73 -23.22
CA ILE A 59 14.09 4.92 -23.00
C ILE A 59 15.27 4.84 -23.93
N LEU A 60 15.51 5.89 -24.70
CA LEU A 60 16.66 6.06 -25.55
C LEU A 60 17.55 7.18 -25.00
N THR A 61 18.75 6.84 -24.56
CA THR A 61 19.74 7.80 -24.12
C THR A 61 20.81 8.00 -25.19
N GLN A 62 21.10 9.24 -25.54
CA GLN A 62 22.21 9.61 -26.38
C GLN A 62 23.35 10.16 -25.50
N GLY A 63 24.59 9.79 -25.78
CA GLY A 63 25.74 10.25 -25.01
C GLY A 63 26.21 9.25 -23.93
N PHE A 64 26.72 9.75 -22.80
CA PHE A 64 27.24 8.92 -21.72
C PHE A 64 26.18 7.97 -21.17
N GLN A 65 26.52 6.71 -20.98
CA GLN A 65 25.59 5.71 -20.51
C GLN A 65 25.06 6.09 -19.11
N GLN A 66 23.78 6.40 -19.04
CA GLN A 66 23.09 6.58 -17.77
C GLN A 66 22.54 5.23 -17.29
N SER A 67 22.49 5.05 -15.99
CA SER A 67 21.84 3.88 -15.41
C SER A 67 20.37 3.90 -15.81
N PHE A 68 19.90 2.81 -16.45
CA PHE A 68 18.49 2.61 -16.71
C PHE A 68 17.81 2.24 -15.39
N SER A 69 17.01 3.13 -14.86
CA SER A 69 15.94 2.76 -13.96
C SER A 69 14.64 2.77 -14.79
N ALA A 70 13.85 1.72 -14.69
CA ALA A 70 12.50 1.76 -15.25
C ALA A 70 11.80 3.03 -14.74
N PRO A 71 11.00 3.71 -15.58
CA PRO A 71 10.24 4.85 -15.08
C PRO A 71 9.41 4.39 -13.88
N LEU A 72 9.58 5.07 -12.76
CA LEU A 72 8.74 4.86 -11.59
C LEU A 72 7.29 5.14 -12.00
N ASN A 73 6.40 4.25 -11.64
CA ASN A 73 4.96 4.41 -11.84
C ASN A 73 4.29 4.48 -10.47
N PRO A 74 4.33 5.64 -9.81
CA PRO A 74 3.76 5.80 -8.48
C PRO A 74 2.28 5.40 -8.46
N GLY A 75 1.90 4.68 -7.42
CA GLY A 75 0.53 4.25 -7.23
C GLY A 75 0.16 4.20 -5.76
N ILE A 76 -1.12 4.37 -5.47
CA ILE A 76 -1.70 4.18 -4.15
C ILE A 76 -3.04 3.47 -4.31
N THR A 77 -3.31 2.48 -3.45
CA THR A 77 -4.54 1.68 -3.53
C THR A 77 -5.01 1.32 -2.13
N ILE A 78 -6.28 1.53 -1.85
CA ILE A 78 -6.94 1.09 -0.61
C ILE A 78 -7.22 -0.42 -0.75
N ILE A 79 -6.78 -1.19 0.24
CA ILE A 79 -6.95 -2.65 0.30
C ILE A 79 -8.19 -2.99 1.12
N ASN A 80 -8.41 -2.24 2.20
CA ASN A 80 -9.53 -2.40 3.11
C ASN A 80 -9.89 -1.03 3.73
N PRO A 81 -11.18 -0.69 3.87
CA PRO A 81 -12.35 -1.43 3.44
C PRO A 81 -12.51 -1.50 1.93
N LEU A 82 -13.35 -2.41 1.46
CA LEU A 82 -13.79 -2.44 0.07
C LEU A 82 -14.93 -1.46 -0.15
N ASN A 83 -15.09 -1.03 -1.40
CA ASN A 83 -16.18 -0.12 -1.75
C ASN A 83 -17.54 -0.79 -1.53
N GLY A 84 -18.38 -0.17 -0.70
CA GLY A 84 -19.70 -0.67 -0.34
C GLY A 84 -19.75 -1.50 0.95
N ASP A 85 -18.63 -1.70 1.65
CA ASP A 85 -18.59 -2.42 2.93
C ASP A 85 -19.52 -1.76 3.96
N ILE A 86 -20.14 -2.60 4.80
CA ILE A 86 -21.00 -2.17 5.90
C ILE A 86 -20.44 -2.72 7.21
N PHE A 87 -20.28 -1.87 8.19
CA PHE A 87 -19.76 -2.19 9.52
C PHE A 87 -20.90 -2.10 10.57
N PRO A 88 -21.60 -3.21 10.86
CA PRO A 88 -22.71 -3.19 11.80
C PRO A 88 -22.29 -3.18 13.26
N ASN A 89 -21.08 -3.65 13.57
CA ASN A 89 -20.62 -3.90 14.95
C ASN A 89 -19.41 -3.07 15.34
N ASN A 90 -18.98 -2.14 14.50
CA ASN A 90 -17.76 -1.38 14.74
C ASN A 90 -17.84 -0.01 14.09
N ASN A 91 -17.50 1.01 14.84
CA ASN A 91 -17.34 2.39 14.35
C ASN A 91 -15.88 2.87 14.38
N ASN A 92 -14.94 1.97 14.64
CA ASN A 92 -13.51 2.22 14.55
C ASN A 92 -12.95 1.42 13.38
N ILE A 93 -12.74 2.08 12.25
CA ILE A 93 -12.43 1.42 10.98
C ILE A 93 -10.95 1.61 10.65
N GLY A 94 -10.25 0.50 10.44
CA GLY A 94 -8.88 0.50 9.89
C GLY A 94 -8.92 0.63 8.38
N ILE A 95 -8.04 1.48 7.85
CA ILE A 95 -7.86 1.67 6.41
C ILE A 95 -6.47 1.13 6.07
N ASP A 96 -6.45 -0.01 5.39
CA ASP A 96 -5.23 -0.60 4.87
C ASP A 96 -5.04 -0.17 3.42
N PHE A 97 -3.83 0.19 3.06
CA PHE A 97 -3.50 0.64 1.71
C PHE A 97 -2.07 0.23 1.33
N SER A 98 -1.79 0.23 0.06
CA SER A 98 -0.45 0.01 -0.48
C SER A 98 0.00 1.21 -1.30
N VAL A 99 1.31 1.46 -1.29
CA VAL A 99 1.98 2.46 -2.12
C VAL A 99 3.03 1.74 -2.95
N THR A 100 3.13 2.05 -4.23
CA THR A 100 4.11 1.49 -5.15
C THR A 100 4.94 2.61 -5.78
N ASP A 101 6.22 2.36 -6.01
CA ASP A 101 7.15 3.25 -6.71
C ASP A 101 7.17 4.69 -6.19
N PHE A 102 6.92 4.89 -4.88
CA PHE A 102 6.89 6.19 -4.24
C PHE A 102 7.34 6.09 -2.78
N LEU A 103 8.36 6.83 -2.41
CA LEU A 103 8.87 6.87 -1.04
C LEU A 103 8.13 7.92 -0.22
N VAL A 104 7.21 7.43 0.62
CA VAL A 104 6.47 8.28 1.57
C VAL A 104 7.36 8.62 2.76
N ALA A 105 7.79 9.88 2.88
CA ALA A 105 8.55 10.35 4.05
C ALA A 105 8.52 11.88 4.15
N ALA A 106 8.57 12.40 5.38
CA ALA A 106 8.62 13.85 5.61
C ALA A 106 9.94 14.45 5.08
N GLY A 107 9.89 15.23 4.02
CA GLY A 107 11.00 16.05 3.52
C GLY A 107 12.19 15.28 2.93
N THR A 108 12.25 13.98 3.02
CA THR A 108 13.37 13.14 2.53
C THR A 108 12.94 12.11 1.49
N GLY A 109 11.63 11.88 1.31
CA GLY A 109 11.04 11.00 0.31
C GLY A 109 10.61 11.77 -0.94
N ASP A 110 9.84 11.07 -1.79
CA ASP A 110 9.24 11.65 -2.99
C ASP A 110 8.08 12.60 -2.63
N GLY A 111 7.48 12.39 -1.45
CA GLY A 111 6.39 13.18 -0.92
C GLY A 111 5.68 12.49 0.26
N HIS A 112 4.39 12.75 0.41
CA HIS A 112 3.58 12.21 1.48
C HIS A 112 2.15 11.93 1.01
N ILE A 113 1.29 11.49 1.93
CA ILE A 113 -0.09 11.15 1.66
C ILE A 113 -1.00 12.24 2.24
N HIS A 114 -1.93 12.76 1.43
CA HIS A 114 -3.13 13.42 1.90
C HIS A 114 -4.27 12.39 1.94
N TYR A 115 -5.00 12.33 3.05
CA TYR A 115 -6.23 11.56 3.06
C TYR A 115 -7.41 12.41 3.55
N TYR A 116 -8.56 12.14 2.99
CA TYR A 116 -9.78 12.90 3.22
C TYR A 116 -10.85 11.96 3.75
N VAL A 117 -11.39 12.27 4.92
CA VAL A 117 -12.53 11.54 5.48
C VAL A 117 -13.73 12.48 5.42
N ASN A 118 -14.73 12.14 4.60
CA ASN A 118 -15.91 12.98 4.36
C ASN A 118 -15.52 14.43 3.99
N GLY A 119 -14.44 14.60 3.25
CA GLY A 119 -13.91 15.90 2.84
C GLY A 119 -12.94 16.58 3.82
N ALA A 120 -12.79 16.08 5.04
CA ALA A 120 -11.81 16.60 5.99
C ALA A 120 -10.41 16.02 5.70
N MET A 121 -9.46 16.87 5.37
CA MET A 121 -8.11 16.51 4.99
C MET A 121 -7.19 16.32 6.20
N THR A 122 -6.35 15.28 6.13
CA THR A 122 -5.24 15.02 7.07
C THR A 122 -4.01 14.58 6.29
N MET A 123 -2.83 14.92 6.79
CA MET A 123 -1.54 14.51 6.21
C MET A 123 -1.00 13.26 6.90
N LYS A 124 -0.29 12.42 6.13
CA LYS A 124 0.35 11.20 6.63
C LYS A 124 1.71 11.02 5.96
N TYR A 125 2.73 10.76 6.77
CA TYR A 125 4.14 10.70 6.35
C TYR A 125 4.74 9.30 6.46
N ASP A 126 3.90 8.28 6.55
CA ASP A 126 4.27 6.87 6.60
C ASP A 126 3.23 6.02 5.86
N THR A 127 3.50 4.74 5.71
CA THR A 127 2.62 3.77 5.03
C THR A 127 1.90 2.82 6.00
N LEU A 128 1.86 3.15 7.30
CA LEU A 128 1.09 2.39 8.27
C LEU A 128 -0.41 2.59 8.05
N PRO A 129 -1.26 1.63 8.45
CA PRO A 129 -2.70 1.78 8.36
C PRO A 129 -3.24 3.05 9.02
N ILE A 130 -4.31 3.62 8.45
CA ILE A 130 -5.04 4.74 9.07
C ILE A 130 -6.13 4.16 9.95
N THR A 131 -6.29 4.66 11.17
CA THR A 131 -7.39 4.28 12.05
C THR A 131 -8.37 5.44 12.17
N LEU A 132 -9.60 5.22 11.73
CA LEU A 132 -10.72 6.15 11.91
C LEU A 132 -11.51 5.73 13.14
N ASN A 133 -11.62 6.58 14.14
CA ASN A 133 -12.27 6.27 15.41
C ASN A 133 -13.60 7.00 15.56
N GLY A 134 -14.59 6.33 16.13
CA GLY A 134 -15.86 6.94 16.53
C GLY A 134 -16.69 7.48 15.36
N LEU A 135 -16.66 6.80 14.22
CA LEU A 135 -17.48 7.19 13.08
C LEU A 135 -18.97 7.12 13.43
N THR A 136 -19.72 8.09 12.98
CA THR A 136 -21.18 8.10 13.13
C THR A 136 -21.84 7.09 12.22
N ASN A 137 -23.07 6.67 12.53
CA ASN A 137 -23.85 5.88 11.59
C ASN A 137 -24.09 6.63 10.28
N GLY A 138 -24.06 5.89 9.19
CA GLY A 138 -24.27 6.41 7.85
C GLY A 138 -23.13 6.11 6.91
N SER A 139 -23.19 6.70 5.74
CA SER A 139 -22.18 6.54 4.69
C SER A 139 -20.96 7.42 4.93
N HIS A 140 -19.80 6.86 4.69
CA HIS A 140 -18.52 7.54 4.78
C HIS A 140 -17.75 7.36 3.48
N GLN A 141 -16.94 8.36 3.15
CA GLN A 141 -15.98 8.29 2.05
C GLN A 141 -14.58 8.53 2.58
N ILE A 142 -13.64 7.74 2.13
CA ILE A 142 -12.22 8.00 2.27
C ILE A 142 -11.58 8.14 0.89
N ILE A 143 -10.79 9.17 0.72
CA ILE A 143 -9.90 9.38 -0.44
C ILE A 143 -8.48 9.41 0.11
N ILE A 144 -7.56 8.71 -0.54
CA ILE A 144 -6.13 8.81 -0.26
C ILE A 144 -5.41 9.23 -1.54
N GLU A 145 -4.49 10.19 -1.43
CA GLU A 145 -3.82 10.83 -2.55
C GLU A 145 -2.32 10.98 -2.26
N LEU A 146 -1.47 10.69 -3.25
CA LEU A 146 -0.06 11.03 -3.19
C LEU A 146 0.15 12.50 -3.59
N VAL A 147 0.94 13.20 -2.81
CA VAL A 147 1.35 14.58 -3.07
C VAL A 147 2.87 14.71 -2.93
N ASP A 148 3.45 15.67 -3.60
CA ASP A 148 4.87 15.99 -3.48
C ASP A 148 5.20 16.69 -2.15
N ASN A 149 6.48 16.97 -1.91
CA ASN A 149 6.94 17.66 -0.71
C ASN A 149 6.49 19.14 -0.63
N SER A 150 5.90 19.67 -1.70
CA SER A 150 5.30 21.01 -1.75
C SER A 150 3.79 21.00 -1.61
N HIS A 151 3.19 19.84 -1.23
CA HIS A 151 1.75 19.59 -1.12
C HIS A 151 0.99 19.73 -2.46
N GLN A 152 1.69 19.51 -3.60
CA GLN A 152 1.05 19.53 -4.90
C GLN A 152 0.70 18.09 -5.32
N GLY A 153 -0.55 17.89 -5.74
CA GLY A 153 -0.98 16.64 -6.37
C GLY A 153 -0.35 16.44 -7.74
N PHE A 154 -0.22 15.21 -8.15
CA PHE A 154 0.33 14.83 -9.46
C PHE A 154 -0.69 15.05 -10.58
N SER A 155 -0.21 15.11 -11.82
CA SER A 155 -1.08 15.17 -13.00
C SER A 155 -0.67 14.06 -14.00
N PRO A 156 -1.51 13.02 -14.19
CA PRO A 156 -2.82 12.81 -13.55
C PRO A 156 -2.72 12.58 -12.04
N THR A 157 -3.80 12.84 -11.31
CA THR A 157 -3.90 12.59 -9.86
C THR A 157 -3.66 11.11 -9.55
N ILE A 158 -2.85 10.84 -8.53
CA ILE A 158 -2.57 9.50 -8.03
C ILE A 158 -3.31 9.34 -6.72
N ALA A 159 -4.52 8.79 -6.79
CA ALA A 159 -5.42 8.67 -5.64
C ALA A 159 -6.31 7.44 -5.78
N ASP A 160 -6.83 6.98 -4.63
CA ASP A 160 -7.87 5.96 -4.57
C ASP A 160 -8.98 6.40 -3.63
N THR A 161 -10.20 5.91 -3.88
CA THR A 161 -11.41 6.31 -3.17
C THR A 161 -12.28 5.11 -2.84
N VAL A 162 -12.67 5.01 -1.58
CA VAL A 162 -13.61 3.98 -1.11
C VAL A 162 -14.76 4.64 -0.35
N ASN A 163 -15.96 4.13 -0.60
CA ASN A 163 -17.16 4.46 0.16
C ASN A 163 -17.59 3.24 0.96
N PHE A 164 -17.92 3.43 2.23
CA PHE A 164 -18.39 2.39 3.15
C PHE A 164 -19.46 2.96 4.08
N SER A 165 -20.09 2.11 4.90
CA SER A 165 -21.12 2.55 5.83
C SER A 165 -20.91 1.96 7.21
N VAL A 166 -21.21 2.75 8.24
CA VAL A 166 -21.28 2.32 9.63
C VAL A 166 -22.73 2.25 10.04
N ASN A 167 -23.15 1.17 10.69
CA ASN A 167 -24.52 0.96 11.13
C ASN A 167 -24.54 0.24 12.49
N VAL A 168 -24.01 0.89 13.52
CA VAL A 168 -23.99 0.37 14.89
C VAL A 168 -25.29 0.75 15.62
N ILE A 169 -25.79 -0.16 16.43
CA ILE A 169 -26.94 0.05 17.32
C ILE A 169 -26.41 -0.03 18.75
N TYR A 170 -26.57 1.03 19.49
CA TYR A 170 -26.18 1.10 20.89
C TYR A 170 -27.34 0.66 21.79
N GLY A 171 -27.05 -0.12 22.83
CA GLY A 171 -28.01 -0.57 23.80
C GLY A 171 -27.45 -1.66 24.71
N CYS A 172 -28.24 -2.16 25.63
CA CYS A 172 -27.83 -3.28 26.47
C CYS A 172 -27.73 -4.58 25.66
N THR A 173 -26.55 -5.16 25.57
CA THR A 173 -26.28 -6.40 24.80
C THR A 173 -26.33 -7.67 25.67
N ASP A 174 -26.54 -7.56 26.98
CA ASP A 174 -26.60 -8.71 27.87
C ASP A 174 -28.07 -9.15 28.09
N PRO A 175 -28.45 -10.37 27.64
CA PRO A 175 -29.82 -10.88 27.77
C PRO A 175 -30.27 -11.13 29.21
N SER A 176 -29.38 -11.05 30.19
CA SER A 176 -29.73 -11.17 31.60
C SER A 176 -30.39 -9.94 32.19
N TYR A 177 -30.39 -8.82 31.43
CA TYR A 177 -30.94 -7.55 31.89
C TYR A 177 -32.30 -7.26 31.26
N CYS A 178 -33.13 -6.52 32.01
CA CYS A 178 -34.53 -6.23 31.64
C CYS A 178 -34.66 -5.37 30.39
N ASN A 179 -33.69 -4.51 30.16
CA ASN A 179 -33.63 -3.63 29.00
C ASN A 179 -32.71 -4.15 27.87
N TYR A 180 -32.51 -5.49 27.85
CA TYR A 180 -31.79 -6.12 26.73
C TYR A 180 -32.41 -5.74 25.39
N ASP A 181 -31.59 -5.28 24.50
CA ASP A 181 -31.97 -4.99 23.10
C ASP A 181 -31.27 -6.01 22.18
N SER A 182 -32.06 -6.93 21.63
CA SER A 182 -31.53 -7.95 20.70
C SER A 182 -30.99 -7.38 19.39
N LEU A 183 -31.24 -6.10 19.08
CA LEU A 183 -30.72 -5.40 17.93
C LEU A 183 -29.45 -4.63 18.25
N ALA A 184 -29.14 -4.40 19.53
CA ALA A 184 -27.92 -3.72 19.92
C ALA A 184 -26.69 -4.50 19.48
N THR A 185 -25.74 -3.78 18.85
CA THR A 185 -24.47 -4.33 18.35
C THR A 185 -23.27 -3.85 19.17
N ILE A 186 -23.45 -2.79 19.95
CA ILE A 186 -22.45 -2.24 20.88
C ILE A 186 -23.15 -1.94 22.21
N ASP A 187 -22.59 -2.49 23.29
CA ASP A 187 -23.04 -2.16 24.63
C ASP A 187 -22.69 -0.69 24.97
N ASP A 188 -23.69 0.06 25.40
CA ASP A 188 -23.55 1.45 25.81
C ASP A 188 -23.51 1.64 27.33
N GLY A 189 -23.47 0.54 28.09
CA GLY A 189 -23.51 0.53 29.55
C GLY A 189 -24.88 0.83 30.15
N SER A 190 -25.95 0.81 29.34
CA SER A 190 -27.30 1.09 29.78
C SER A 190 -27.98 -0.10 30.46
N CYS A 191 -27.33 -1.26 30.53
CA CYS A 191 -27.92 -2.48 31.12
C CYS A 191 -28.44 -2.22 32.54
N THR A 192 -29.72 -2.49 32.74
CA THR A 192 -30.38 -2.23 34.01
C THR A 192 -31.50 -3.25 34.30
N GLY A 193 -31.70 -3.53 35.61
CA GLY A 193 -32.61 -4.55 36.07
C GLY A 193 -32.07 -5.97 35.78
N MET A 194 -32.57 -6.94 36.46
CA MET A 194 -32.22 -8.34 36.20
C MET A 194 -33.52 -9.15 36.00
N PHE A 195 -33.50 -9.99 34.99
CA PHE A 195 -34.55 -10.97 34.78
C PHE A 195 -34.51 -12.06 35.86
N GLY A 196 -35.67 -12.52 36.25
CA GLY A 196 -35.85 -13.63 37.16
C GLY A 196 -37.22 -13.62 37.76
N CYS A 197 -37.63 -14.73 38.44
CA CYS A 197 -38.92 -14.81 39.12
C CYS A 197 -38.99 -13.75 40.23
N THR A 198 -39.99 -12.86 40.14
CA THR A 198 -40.25 -11.81 41.13
C THR A 198 -41.29 -12.19 42.17
N ASP A 199 -41.96 -13.36 42.05
CA ASP A 199 -42.96 -13.82 43.02
C ASP A 199 -42.30 -14.68 44.12
N PRO A 200 -42.31 -14.22 45.38
CA PRO A 200 -41.70 -14.92 46.50
C PRO A 200 -42.37 -16.27 46.88
N LEU A 201 -43.48 -16.61 46.23
CA LEU A 201 -44.17 -17.89 46.44
C LEU A 201 -43.59 -19.05 45.61
N TYR A 202 -42.73 -18.74 44.64
CA TYR A 202 -42.13 -19.75 43.79
C TYR A 202 -40.69 -20.07 44.21
N LEU A 203 -40.25 -21.29 43.87
CA LEU A 203 -38.91 -21.76 44.26
C LEU A 203 -37.81 -21.07 43.52
N GLU A 204 -38.10 -20.52 42.32
CA GLU A 204 -37.20 -19.79 41.45
C GLU A 204 -37.06 -18.31 41.83
N TYR A 205 -37.76 -17.89 42.91
CA TYR A 205 -37.71 -16.49 43.35
C TYR A 205 -36.30 -15.97 43.51
N SER A 206 -36.05 -14.83 42.94
CA SER A 206 -34.79 -14.09 43.04
C SER A 206 -35.06 -12.69 43.60
N ALA A 207 -34.55 -12.39 44.80
CA ALA A 207 -34.66 -11.06 45.40
C ALA A 207 -33.88 -9.99 44.62
N ALA A 208 -33.01 -10.37 43.67
CA ALA A 208 -32.28 -9.48 42.78
C ALA A 208 -33.05 -9.19 41.48
N ALA A 209 -34.07 -9.99 41.17
CA ALA A 209 -34.90 -9.80 39.98
C ALA A 209 -35.75 -8.51 40.12
N THR A 210 -35.76 -7.72 39.07
CA THR A 210 -36.53 -6.47 38.95
C THR A 210 -37.54 -6.51 37.82
N CYS A 211 -37.45 -7.53 36.97
CA CYS A 211 -38.43 -7.86 35.94
C CYS A 211 -38.62 -9.36 35.88
N ASP A 212 -39.87 -9.75 35.70
CA ASP A 212 -40.29 -11.14 35.65
C ASP A 212 -39.88 -11.79 34.34
N ASP A 213 -39.36 -12.99 34.42
CA ASP A 213 -38.95 -13.76 33.26
C ASP A 213 -40.01 -14.74 32.74
N GLY A 214 -41.20 -14.72 33.37
CA GLY A 214 -42.36 -15.56 33.04
C GLY A 214 -42.29 -16.92 33.69
#